data_8d635b7701bdc9f6b3464d300a37ca89
#
_entry.id   8d635b7701bdc9f6b3464d300a37ca89
#
_cell.length_a   1.000
_cell.length_b   1.000
_cell.length_c   1.000
_cell.angle_alpha   90.00
_cell.angle_beta   90.00
_cell.angle_gamma   90.00
#
_symmetry.space_group_name_H-M   'P 1'
#
loop_
_entity.id
_entity.type
_entity.pdbx_description
1 polymer ?
#
loop_
_entity_poly.entity_id
_entity_poly.type
_entity_poly.pdbx_seq_one_letter_code
_entity_poly.pdbx_strand_id
1 'polypeptide(L)'
;MKKITYLFFLFFISHIYQAQTIPFDYSVKLKAVSIDNLIGLHSYAFAQHNGKWLVIGGRKDGIHARQPFAAFPASNNNTDIYVIDINTQQFWTSSVNTLSTSLKEQMQSTNMNFFQDGDSLYIVGGYGYSASAVDHITYPYLSSVSVSGLINAIIAGNSINSYFKQISDVNFAINGGHLGKIGSTFYLVGGHRFDGRYNPMGNPTYTQTYSDGIRKFNILNAGTQLTYSNYTVITDQVHLHRR
;
A
#
# COMPACT_ATOMS: atom_id res chain seq x y z
N MET A 1 -6.75 -69.78 34.53
CA MET A 1 -6.12 -68.50 34.21
C MET A 1 -7.11 -67.71 33.36
N LYS A 2 -7.80 -66.71 33.94
CA LYS A 2 -8.75 -65.87 33.22
C LYS A 2 -7.97 -64.65 32.65
N LYS A 3 -7.99 -64.47 31.31
CA LYS A 3 -7.43 -63.28 30.64
C LYS A 3 -8.47 -62.16 30.74
N ILE A 4 -8.10 -61.06 31.42
CA ILE A 4 -8.88 -59.83 31.49
C ILE A 4 -8.45 -58.98 30.29
N THR A 5 -9.37 -58.78 29.35
CA THR A 5 -9.20 -57.88 28.21
C THR A 5 -9.69 -56.51 28.64
N TYR A 6 -8.78 -55.52 28.74
CA TYR A 6 -9.14 -54.12 28.97
C TYR A 6 -9.53 -53.49 27.66
N LEU A 7 -10.81 -53.12 27.53
CA LEU A 7 -11.34 -52.36 26.44
C LEU A 7 -11.10 -50.85 26.72
N PHE A 8 -10.13 -50.26 26.02
CA PHE A 8 -9.89 -48.83 26.09
C PHE A 8 -10.98 -48.13 25.27
N PHE A 9 -11.93 -47.49 25.95
CA PHE A 9 -12.86 -46.51 25.31
C PHE A 9 -12.14 -45.17 25.15
N LEU A 10 -11.66 -44.89 23.96
CA LEU A 10 -11.20 -43.56 23.56
C LEU A 10 -12.44 -42.67 23.34
N PHE A 11 -12.75 -41.86 24.35
CA PHE A 11 -13.69 -40.75 24.20
C PHE A 11 -13.05 -39.68 23.32
N PHE A 12 -13.38 -39.63 22.03
CA PHE A 12 -13.17 -38.49 21.20
C PHE A 12 -14.14 -37.38 21.64
N ILE A 13 -13.68 -36.46 22.47
CA ILE A 13 -14.37 -35.21 22.74
C ILE A 13 -14.11 -34.33 21.48
N SER A 14 -15.01 -34.40 20.54
CA SER A 14 -15.05 -33.41 19.46
C SER A 14 -15.45 -32.07 20.08
N HIS A 15 -14.47 -31.20 20.32
CA HIS A 15 -14.78 -29.81 20.58
C HIS A 15 -15.38 -29.22 19.28
N ILE A 16 -16.70 -29.11 19.24
CA ILE A 16 -17.40 -28.33 18.24
C ILE A 16 -17.06 -26.87 18.57
N TYR A 17 -16.02 -26.33 17.91
CA TYR A 17 -15.79 -24.90 17.90
C TYR A 17 -16.95 -24.26 17.11
N GLN A 18 -18.00 -23.87 17.81
CA GLN A 18 -18.97 -22.96 17.25
C GLN A 18 -18.25 -21.61 17.10
N ALA A 19 -17.94 -21.25 15.87
CA ALA A 19 -17.61 -19.88 15.57
C ALA A 19 -18.80 -19.04 16.05
N GLN A 20 -18.55 -18.16 17.04
CA GLN A 20 -19.57 -17.21 17.47
C GLN A 20 -19.95 -16.37 16.24
N THR A 21 -21.11 -16.65 15.69
CA THR A 21 -21.77 -15.73 14.76
C THR A 21 -22.25 -14.57 15.61
N ILE A 22 -21.43 -13.53 15.74
CA ILE A 22 -21.90 -12.23 16.21
C ILE A 22 -22.90 -11.80 15.16
N PRO A 23 -24.19 -11.60 15.49
CA PRO A 23 -25.13 -11.08 14.52
C PRO A 23 -24.62 -9.70 14.10
N PHE A 24 -24.23 -9.57 12.82
CA PHE A 24 -23.90 -8.28 12.25
C PHE A 24 -25.20 -7.52 12.03
N ASP A 25 -25.37 -6.40 12.71
CA ASP A 25 -26.48 -5.47 12.49
C ASP A 25 -26.40 -4.74 11.15
N TYR A 26 -25.40 -5.10 10.32
CA TYR A 26 -25.10 -4.45 9.06
C TYR A 26 -25.12 -5.46 7.90
N SER A 27 -25.70 -5.05 6.78
CA SER A 27 -25.56 -5.74 5.51
C SER A 27 -24.71 -4.89 4.57
N VAL A 28 -23.70 -5.50 3.94
CA VAL A 28 -22.88 -4.86 2.90
C VAL A 28 -23.47 -5.22 1.54
N LYS A 29 -23.85 -4.20 0.76
CA LYS A 29 -24.27 -4.35 -0.63
C LYS A 29 -23.23 -3.76 -1.54
N LEU A 30 -22.70 -4.55 -2.46
CA LEU A 30 -21.78 -4.08 -3.50
C LEU A 30 -22.58 -3.65 -4.71
N LYS A 31 -22.33 -2.43 -5.19
CA LYS A 31 -22.89 -1.90 -6.44
C LYS A 31 -21.73 -1.63 -7.39
N ALA A 32 -21.71 -2.29 -8.52
CA ALA A 32 -20.77 -1.99 -9.59
C ALA A 32 -21.11 -0.61 -10.19
N VAL A 33 -20.07 0.20 -10.37
CA VAL A 33 -20.15 1.50 -11.07
C VAL A 33 -19.17 1.43 -12.23
N SER A 34 -19.68 1.63 -13.45
CA SER A 34 -18.85 1.70 -14.65
C SER A 34 -18.66 3.16 -15.03
N ILE A 35 -17.42 3.55 -15.31
CA ILE A 35 -17.07 4.87 -15.82
C ILE A 35 -16.36 4.64 -17.14
N ASP A 36 -16.87 5.25 -18.22
CA ASP A 36 -16.34 5.07 -19.56
C ASP A 36 -14.87 5.52 -19.65
N ASN A 37 -14.03 4.69 -20.26
CA ASN A 37 -12.60 4.92 -20.44
C ASN A 37 -11.76 4.98 -19.15
N LEU A 38 -12.33 4.72 -17.97
CA LEU A 38 -11.54 4.57 -16.75
C LEU A 38 -10.82 3.22 -16.79
N ILE A 39 -9.49 3.26 -16.66
CA ILE A 39 -8.67 2.03 -16.68
C ILE A 39 -8.74 1.29 -15.35
N GLY A 40 -8.59 -0.03 -15.40
CA GLY A 40 -8.43 -0.85 -14.20
C GLY A 40 -7.05 -0.67 -13.58
N LEU A 41 -7.01 -0.44 -12.28
CA LEU A 41 -5.79 -0.30 -11.50
C LEU A 41 -5.84 -1.19 -10.26
N HIS A 42 -4.67 -1.65 -9.82
CA HIS A 42 -4.54 -2.35 -8.53
C HIS A 42 -3.32 -1.85 -7.76
N SER A 43 -3.29 -2.11 -6.44
CA SER A 43 -2.16 -1.80 -5.54
C SER A 43 -1.74 -0.33 -5.54
N TYR A 44 -2.71 0.57 -5.64
CA TYR A 44 -2.58 2.02 -5.63
C TYR A 44 -2.74 2.61 -4.21
N ALA A 45 -2.29 3.84 -4.00
CA ALA A 45 -2.65 4.65 -2.84
C ALA A 45 -3.97 5.39 -3.10
N PHE A 46 -4.79 5.51 -2.04
CA PHE A 46 -6.14 6.04 -2.12
C PHE A 46 -6.40 7.11 -1.08
N ALA A 47 -7.12 8.16 -1.47
CA ALA A 47 -7.69 9.16 -0.58
C ALA A 47 -9.04 9.65 -1.11
N GLN A 48 -9.77 10.41 -0.29
CA GLN A 48 -11.05 10.99 -0.71
C GLN A 48 -11.27 12.37 -0.11
N HIS A 49 -11.97 13.22 -0.87
CA HIS A 49 -12.42 14.51 -0.40
C HIS A 49 -13.69 14.94 -1.16
N ASN A 50 -14.73 15.37 -0.41
CA ASN A 50 -16.00 15.85 -0.96
C ASN A 50 -16.61 14.92 -2.03
N GLY A 51 -16.69 13.62 -1.72
CA GLY A 51 -17.26 12.61 -2.61
C GLY A 51 -16.39 12.23 -3.82
N LYS A 52 -15.20 12.81 -3.95
CA LYS A 52 -14.24 12.47 -5.01
C LYS A 52 -13.12 11.58 -4.47
N TRP A 53 -12.73 10.61 -5.26
CA TRP A 53 -11.62 9.72 -4.98
C TRP A 53 -10.35 10.22 -5.65
N LEU A 54 -9.25 10.14 -4.93
CA LEU A 54 -7.89 10.37 -5.42
C LEU A 54 -7.15 9.04 -5.47
N VAL A 55 -6.67 8.65 -6.64
CA VAL A 55 -5.94 7.39 -6.87
C VAL A 55 -4.56 7.70 -7.43
N ILE A 56 -3.51 7.22 -6.75
CA ILE A 56 -2.10 7.49 -7.08
C ILE A 56 -1.35 6.17 -7.21
N GLY A 57 -0.59 6.02 -8.28
CA GLY A 57 0.25 4.85 -8.53
C GLY A 57 -0.53 3.59 -8.84
N GLY A 58 0.05 2.43 -8.52
CA GLY A 58 -0.51 1.13 -8.87
C GLY A 58 -0.09 0.67 -10.26
N ARG A 59 -0.71 -0.42 -10.70
CA ARG A 59 -0.38 -1.07 -11.99
C ARG A 59 -1.62 -1.34 -12.83
N LYS A 60 -1.38 -1.45 -14.14
CA LYS A 60 -2.40 -1.66 -15.18
C LYS A 60 -2.50 -3.11 -15.67
N ASP A 61 -1.59 -3.99 -15.26
CA ASP A 61 -1.44 -5.34 -15.83
C ASP A 61 -2.18 -6.46 -15.06
N GLY A 62 -3.00 -6.12 -14.08
CA GLY A 62 -3.71 -7.13 -13.27
C GLY A 62 -2.73 -8.04 -12.53
N ILE A 63 -2.96 -9.37 -12.58
CA ILE A 63 -2.02 -10.35 -12.03
C ILE A 63 -0.77 -10.35 -12.89
N HIS A 64 0.36 -9.92 -12.30
CA HIS A 64 1.63 -9.81 -13.03
C HIS A 64 2.16 -11.16 -13.50
N ALA A 65 2.87 -11.15 -14.62
CA ALA A 65 3.57 -12.32 -15.13
C ALA A 65 4.68 -12.78 -14.17
N ARG A 66 4.96 -14.07 -14.16
CA ARG A 66 5.96 -14.70 -13.27
C ARG A 66 7.31 -14.93 -13.95
N GLN A 67 7.39 -14.83 -15.27
CA GLN A 67 8.62 -14.99 -16.03
C GLN A 67 9.55 -13.79 -15.77
N PRO A 68 10.89 -14.03 -15.64
CA PRO A 68 11.85 -12.98 -15.29
C PRO A 68 11.81 -11.76 -16.21
N PHE A 69 11.64 -11.99 -17.52
CA PHE A 69 11.62 -10.92 -18.52
C PHE A 69 10.29 -10.17 -18.62
N ALA A 70 9.21 -10.71 -18.05
CA ALA A 70 7.87 -10.16 -18.14
C ALA A 70 7.31 -9.64 -16.79
N ALA A 71 7.99 -9.95 -15.66
CA ALA A 71 7.54 -9.52 -14.35
C ALA A 71 7.82 -8.03 -14.13
N PHE A 72 6.82 -7.30 -13.66
CA PHE A 72 6.89 -5.88 -13.29
C PHE A 72 7.52 -4.94 -14.35
N PRO A 73 7.14 -5.00 -15.65
CA PRO A 73 7.67 -4.05 -16.63
C PRO A 73 7.21 -2.63 -16.28
N ALA A 74 8.12 -1.65 -16.42
CA ALA A 74 7.82 -0.25 -16.13
C ALA A 74 6.68 0.33 -17.00
N SER A 75 6.47 -0.22 -18.20
CA SER A 75 5.39 0.18 -19.10
C SER A 75 3.98 -0.05 -18.53
N ASN A 76 3.84 -0.93 -17.54
CA ASN A 76 2.58 -1.23 -16.86
C ASN A 76 2.38 -0.44 -15.55
N ASN A 77 3.31 0.43 -15.18
CA ASN A 77 3.10 1.36 -14.08
C ASN A 77 1.99 2.36 -14.46
N ASN A 78 1.20 2.73 -13.48
CA ASN A 78 0.31 3.87 -13.65
C ASN A 78 1.11 5.17 -13.53
N THR A 79 1.13 5.95 -14.59
CA THR A 79 1.85 7.23 -14.68
C THR A 79 0.93 8.45 -14.53
N ASP A 80 -0.34 8.23 -14.20
CA ASP A 80 -1.32 9.26 -14.02
C ASP A 80 -1.94 9.20 -12.61
N ILE A 81 -2.27 10.36 -12.09
CA ILE A 81 -3.07 10.52 -10.88
C ILE A 81 -4.51 10.70 -11.33
N TYR A 82 -5.42 9.92 -10.78
CA TYR A 82 -6.84 9.98 -11.11
C TYR A 82 -7.62 10.68 -10.01
N VAL A 83 -8.50 11.58 -10.39
CA VAL A 83 -9.61 12.06 -9.57
C VAL A 83 -10.89 11.48 -10.14
N ILE A 84 -11.66 10.76 -9.32
CA ILE A 84 -12.86 10.04 -9.77
C ILE A 84 -14.05 10.53 -8.96
N ASP A 85 -15.10 10.98 -9.65
CA ASP A 85 -16.40 11.29 -9.07
C ASP A 85 -17.38 10.16 -9.43
N ILE A 86 -17.70 9.33 -8.44
CA ILE A 86 -18.58 8.17 -8.61
C ILE A 86 -20.03 8.60 -8.91
N ASN A 87 -20.45 9.73 -8.34
CA ASN A 87 -21.84 10.19 -8.46
C ASN A 87 -22.14 10.71 -9.86
N THR A 88 -21.20 11.46 -10.44
CA THR A 88 -21.32 12.00 -11.80
C THR A 88 -20.74 11.05 -12.86
N GLN A 89 -20.07 9.96 -12.44
CA GLN A 89 -19.39 9.01 -13.32
C GLN A 89 -18.35 9.68 -14.23
N GLN A 90 -17.62 10.65 -13.70
CA GLN A 90 -16.58 11.38 -14.37
C GLN A 90 -15.23 11.14 -13.73
N PHE A 91 -14.17 11.31 -14.48
CA PHE A 91 -12.81 11.33 -13.94
C PHE A 91 -11.93 12.36 -14.66
N TRP A 92 -10.89 12.79 -13.96
CA TRP A 92 -9.85 13.70 -14.44
C TRP A 92 -8.50 13.09 -14.14
N THR A 93 -7.49 13.44 -14.92
CA THR A 93 -6.14 12.92 -14.73
C THR A 93 -5.09 14.03 -14.80
N SER A 94 -3.96 13.78 -14.13
CA SER A 94 -2.75 14.56 -14.30
C SER A 94 -1.53 13.64 -14.27
N SER A 95 -0.59 13.85 -15.19
CA SER A 95 0.59 13.00 -15.28
C SER A 95 1.60 13.29 -14.18
N VAL A 96 2.16 12.24 -13.57
CA VAL A 96 3.27 12.34 -12.61
C VAL A 96 4.59 12.77 -13.28
N ASN A 97 4.66 12.81 -14.60
CA ASN A 97 5.87 13.20 -15.33
C ASN A 97 6.30 14.65 -15.09
N THR A 98 5.40 15.49 -14.57
CA THR A 98 5.70 16.89 -14.20
C THR A 98 6.36 17.02 -12.83
N LEU A 99 6.37 15.95 -12.01
CA LEU A 99 6.97 15.94 -10.68
C LEU A 99 8.49 15.79 -10.74
N SER A 100 9.17 16.11 -9.63
CA SER A 100 10.58 15.79 -9.48
C SER A 100 10.82 14.29 -9.62
N THR A 101 12.03 13.87 -10.00
CA THR A 101 12.34 12.47 -10.29
C THR A 101 11.97 11.54 -9.13
N SER A 102 12.31 11.86 -7.90
CA SER A 102 12.02 11.04 -6.72
C SER A 102 10.52 10.92 -6.43
N LEU A 103 9.78 12.02 -6.56
CA LEU A 103 8.32 12.01 -6.44
C LEU A 103 7.67 11.21 -7.56
N LYS A 104 8.09 11.44 -8.81
CA LYS A 104 7.58 10.69 -9.97
C LYS A 104 7.76 9.19 -9.78
N GLU A 105 8.96 8.75 -9.41
CA GLU A 105 9.26 7.33 -9.24
C GLU A 105 8.40 6.70 -8.13
N GLN A 106 8.23 7.37 -6.99
CA GLN A 106 7.36 6.87 -5.94
C GLN A 106 5.88 6.89 -6.35
N MET A 107 5.39 7.98 -6.94
CA MET A 107 3.96 8.14 -7.28
C MET A 107 3.50 7.23 -8.42
N GLN A 108 4.39 6.63 -9.20
CA GLN A 108 4.08 5.58 -10.18
C GLN A 108 4.35 4.16 -9.68
N SER A 109 4.73 4.01 -8.41
CA SER A 109 5.04 2.70 -7.81
C SER A 109 3.79 1.93 -7.40
N THR A 110 3.99 0.69 -7.00
CA THR A 110 2.92 -0.20 -6.53
C THR A 110 3.14 -0.64 -5.09
N ASN A 111 2.10 -1.15 -4.43
CA ASN A 111 2.14 -1.65 -3.06
C ASN A 111 2.65 -0.63 -2.03
N MET A 112 2.39 0.64 -2.26
CA MET A 112 2.65 1.71 -1.31
C MET A 112 1.82 1.52 -0.04
N ASN A 113 2.40 1.82 1.11
CA ASN A 113 1.66 1.91 2.36
C ASN A 113 1.10 3.34 2.48
N PHE A 114 -0.17 3.48 2.76
CA PHE A 114 -0.77 4.81 2.81
C PHE A 114 -1.82 4.95 3.90
N PHE A 115 -2.03 6.19 4.33
CA PHE A 115 -3.07 6.56 5.29
C PHE A 115 -3.46 8.02 5.07
N GLN A 116 -4.76 8.28 5.00
CA GLN A 116 -5.29 9.65 4.97
C GLN A 116 -5.61 10.12 6.39
N ASP A 117 -5.05 11.26 6.78
CA ASP A 117 -5.33 11.97 8.04
C ASP A 117 -5.79 13.39 7.71
N GLY A 118 -7.08 13.64 7.82
CA GLY A 118 -7.70 14.89 7.39
C GLY A 118 -7.46 15.17 5.90
N ASP A 119 -6.86 16.32 5.58
CA ASP A 119 -6.52 16.69 4.20
C ASP A 119 -5.16 16.16 3.73
N SER A 120 -4.44 15.42 4.55
CA SER A 120 -3.14 14.88 4.18
C SER A 120 -3.22 13.39 3.89
N LEU A 121 -2.81 12.97 2.68
CA LEU A 121 -2.52 11.58 2.37
C LEU A 121 -1.02 11.34 2.57
N TYR A 122 -0.68 10.48 3.51
CA TYR A 122 0.70 10.02 3.73
C TYR A 122 0.95 8.74 2.97
N ILE A 123 2.08 8.69 2.25
CA ILE A 123 2.49 7.55 1.41
C ILE A 123 3.91 7.14 1.82
N VAL A 124 4.09 5.87 2.16
CA VAL A 124 5.37 5.30 2.58
C VAL A 124 5.78 4.19 1.62
N GLY A 125 7.01 4.24 1.16
CA GLY A 125 7.61 3.17 0.38
C GLY A 125 7.01 3.02 -1.02
N GLY A 126 6.66 1.80 -1.36
CA GLY A 126 6.24 1.39 -2.69
C GLY A 126 7.38 0.68 -3.44
N TYR A 127 7.05 -0.11 -4.46
CA TYR A 127 7.98 -0.89 -5.25
C TYR A 127 7.81 -0.61 -6.74
N GLY A 128 8.91 -0.53 -7.47
CA GLY A 128 8.89 -0.35 -8.92
C GLY A 128 10.28 -0.15 -9.50
N TYR A 129 10.34 -0.03 -10.83
CA TYR A 129 11.59 0.30 -11.51
C TYR A 129 11.96 1.76 -11.24
N SER A 130 13.17 1.97 -10.75
CA SER A 130 13.80 3.28 -10.57
C SER A 130 14.81 3.52 -11.69
N ALA A 131 14.56 4.57 -12.49
CA ALA A 131 15.53 4.99 -13.50
C ALA A 131 16.81 5.56 -12.87
N SER A 132 16.68 6.13 -11.66
CA SER A 132 17.82 6.67 -10.91
C SER A 132 18.73 5.56 -10.37
N ALA A 133 18.16 4.45 -9.91
CA ALA A 133 18.90 3.27 -9.43
C ALA A 133 19.25 2.28 -10.56
N VAL A 134 18.64 2.43 -11.74
CA VAL A 134 18.74 1.51 -12.88
C VAL A 134 18.31 0.07 -12.50
N ASP A 135 17.39 -0.05 -11.53
CA ASP A 135 16.89 -1.33 -11.04
C ASP A 135 15.49 -1.18 -10.42
N HIS A 136 14.88 -2.30 -10.07
CA HIS A 136 13.67 -2.30 -9.26
C HIS A 136 14.04 -2.20 -7.78
N ILE A 137 13.41 -1.28 -7.07
CA ILE A 137 13.69 -1.03 -5.65
C ILE A 137 12.42 -0.83 -4.84
N THR A 138 12.51 -1.02 -3.55
CA THR A 138 11.55 -0.47 -2.60
C THR A 138 11.99 0.95 -2.26
N TYR A 139 11.13 1.93 -2.58
CA TYR A 139 11.47 3.35 -2.43
C TYR A 139 11.60 3.75 -0.96
N PRO A 140 12.67 4.47 -0.58
CA PRO A 140 12.91 4.90 0.81
C PRO A 140 12.24 6.24 1.11
N TYR A 141 11.00 6.45 0.70
CA TYR A 141 10.35 7.76 0.81
C TYR A 141 9.12 7.72 1.71
N LEU A 142 8.98 8.81 2.49
CA LEU A 142 7.71 9.24 3.08
C LEU A 142 7.28 10.50 2.33
N SER A 143 6.10 10.46 1.73
CA SER A 143 5.47 11.61 1.09
C SER A 143 4.19 12.03 1.79
N SER A 144 3.88 13.32 1.73
CA SER A 144 2.60 13.90 2.11
C SER A 144 1.99 14.59 0.92
N VAL A 145 0.69 14.37 0.70
CA VAL A 145 -0.10 14.93 -0.41
C VAL A 145 -1.27 15.73 0.17
N SER A 146 -1.44 16.99 -0.23
CA SER A 146 -2.66 17.76 0.08
C SER A 146 -3.79 17.24 -0.81
N VAL A 147 -4.75 16.54 -0.20
CA VAL A 147 -5.80 15.82 -0.93
C VAL A 147 -6.74 16.78 -1.62
N SER A 148 -7.32 17.75 -0.91
CA SER A 148 -8.25 18.73 -1.47
C SER A 148 -7.58 19.62 -2.52
N GLY A 149 -6.36 20.08 -2.23
CA GLY A 149 -5.59 20.92 -3.15
C GLY A 149 -5.26 20.18 -4.46
N LEU A 150 -4.78 18.94 -4.37
CA LEU A 150 -4.45 18.12 -5.53
C LEU A 150 -5.69 17.78 -6.37
N ILE A 151 -6.81 17.38 -5.72
CA ILE A 151 -8.07 17.11 -6.41
C ILE A 151 -8.52 18.35 -7.22
N ASN A 152 -8.55 19.53 -6.58
CA ASN A 152 -8.98 20.76 -7.22
C ASN A 152 -8.05 21.17 -8.37
N ALA A 153 -6.73 21.02 -8.20
CA ALA A 153 -5.75 21.31 -9.24
C ALA A 153 -5.94 20.41 -10.47
N ILE A 154 -6.13 19.11 -10.28
CA ILE A 154 -6.34 18.15 -11.38
C ILE A 154 -7.64 18.45 -12.13
N ILE A 155 -8.74 18.72 -11.42
CA ILE A 155 -10.02 19.08 -12.06
C ILE A 155 -9.90 20.37 -12.88
N ALA A 156 -9.14 21.35 -12.38
CA ALA A 156 -8.93 22.63 -13.06
C ALA A 156 -7.84 22.58 -14.16
N GLY A 157 -7.14 21.46 -14.34
CA GLY A 157 -6.02 21.34 -15.28
C GLY A 157 -4.77 22.15 -14.89
N ASN A 158 -4.61 22.46 -13.60
CA ASN A 158 -3.50 23.24 -13.08
C ASN A 158 -2.30 22.37 -12.72
N SER A 159 -1.14 23.01 -12.47
CA SER A 159 0.07 22.35 -11.99
C SER A 159 -0.17 21.67 -10.65
N ILE A 160 0.38 20.44 -10.50
CA ILE A 160 0.21 19.60 -9.31
C ILE A 160 1.41 19.64 -8.35
N ASN A 161 2.53 20.25 -8.74
CA ASN A 161 3.83 20.11 -8.06
C ASN A 161 3.83 20.59 -6.60
N SER A 162 3.08 21.65 -6.30
CA SER A 162 3.06 22.28 -4.97
C SER A 162 2.28 21.48 -3.91
N TYR A 163 1.57 20.43 -4.31
CA TYR A 163 0.73 19.64 -3.40
C TYR A 163 1.44 18.43 -2.78
N PHE A 164 2.72 18.26 -3.10
CA PHE A 164 3.54 17.16 -2.60
C PHE A 164 4.68 17.67 -1.72
N LYS A 165 4.95 16.92 -0.66
CA LYS A 165 6.19 17.01 0.12
C LYS A 165 6.77 15.61 0.25
N GLN A 166 8.09 15.49 0.27
CA GLN A 166 8.77 14.20 0.35
C GLN A 166 10.04 14.30 1.17
N ILE A 167 10.29 13.28 1.97
CA ILE A 167 11.58 13.03 2.63
C ILE A 167 12.07 11.62 2.29
N SER A 168 13.37 11.44 2.36
CA SER A 168 14.04 10.15 2.13
C SER A 168 14.67 9.65 3.42
N ASP A 169 14.32 8.40 3.78
CA ASP A 169 14.96 7.67 4.88
C ASP A 169 14.78 6.18 4.66
N VAL A 170 15.85 5.39 4.87
CA VAL A 170 15.83 3.93 4.71
C VAL A 170 14.77 3.23 5.56
N ASN A 171 14.36 3.82 6.66
CA ASN A 171 13.29 3.34 7.52
C ASN A 171 11.94 3.21 6.80
N PHE A 172 11.73 3.97 5.74
CA PHE A 172 10.53 3.95 4.92
C PHE A 172 10.63 3.03 3.69
N ALA A 173 11.76 2.32 3.51
CA ALA A 173 11.92 1.36 2.41
C ALA A 173 11.14 0.06 2.69
N ILE A 174 9.81 0.17 2.73
CA ILE A 174 8.86 -0.92 2.96
C ILE A 174 7.72 -0.82 1.96
N ASN A 175 7.34 -1.94 1.38
CA ASN A 175 6.15 -2.05 0.53
C ASN A 175 5.24 -3.19 1.01
N GLY A 176 3.98 -3.18 0.62
CA GLY A 176 3.03 -4.26 0.89
C GLY A 176 2.68 -4.48 2.37
N GLY A 177 2.94 -3.50 3.24
CA GLY A 177 2.45 -3.45 4.61
C GLY A 177 1.16 -2.63 4.73
N HIS A 178 0.83 -2.22 5.92
CA HIS A 178 -0.32 -1.38 6.22
C HIS A 178 0.09 -0.21 7.12
N LEU A 179 -0.23 1.01 6.70
CA LEU A 179 -0.03 2.21 7.50
C LEU A 179 -1.34 2.57 8.20
N GLY A 180 -1.30 2.75 9.50
CA GLY A 180 -2.43 3.18 10.32
C GLY A 180 -2.02 4.24 11.33
N LYS A 181 -2.99 4.86 12.03
CA LYS A 181 -2.74 5.91 13.02
C LYS A 181 -3.61 5.70 14.27
N ILE A 182 -3.00 5.86 15.44
CA ILE A 182 -3.70 5.87 16.74
C ILE A 182 -3.21 7.10 17.49
N GLY A 183 -4.12 8.01 17.82
CA GLY A 183 -3.77 9.33 18.37
C GLY A 183 -2.88 10.12 17.42
N SER A 184 -1.69 10.53 17.84
CA SER A 184 -0.70 11.23 17.00
C SER A 184 0.35 10.29 16.37
N THR A 185 0.30 9.00 16.66
CA THR A 185 1.33 8.03 16.27
C THR A 185 0.89 7.20 15.08
N PHE A 186 1.75 7.11 14.08
CA PHE A 186 1.61 6.22 12.93
C PHE A 186 2.24 4.86 13.24
N TYR A 187 1.62 3.82 12.69
CA TYR A 187 2.05 2.43 12.81
C TYR A 187 2.13 1.83 11.40
N LEU A 188 3.32 1.42 11.00
CA LEU A 188 3.52 0.66 9.76
C LEU A 188 3.73 -0.80 10.13
N VAL A 189 2.76 -1.63 9.76
CA VAL A 189 2.66 -3.05 10.16
C VAL A 189 2.92 -3.94 8.96
N GLY A 190 3.78 -4.93 9.14
CA GLY A 190 4.11 -5.92 8.12
C GLY A 190 4.87 -5.34 6.92
N GLY A 191 4.67 -5.95 5.76
CA GLY A 191 5.36 -5.60 4.54
C GLY A 191 6.79 -6.13 4.48
N HIS A 192 7.51 -5.70 3.48
CA HIS A 192 8.89 -6.12 3.23
C HIS A 192 9.66 -5.07 2.43
N ARG A 193 10.98 -5.14 2.50
CA ARG A 193 11.86 -4.51 1.54
C ARG A 193 12.17 -5.51 0.42
N PHE A 194 12.02 -5.07 -0.80
CA PHE A 194 12.25 -5.88 -1.99
C PHE A 194 13.13 -5.08 -2.95
N ASP A 195 14.32 -5.57 -3.21
CA ASP A 195 15.29 -4.93 -4.11
C ASP A 195 15.66 -5.91 -5.24
N GLY A 196 15.72 -5.42 -6.46
CA GLY A 196 15.86 -6.21 -7.67
C GLY A 196 14.52 -6.57 -8.31
N ARG A 197 14.54 -7.02 -9.55
CA ARG A 197 13.34 -7.39 -10.30
C ARG A 197 12.78 -8.72 -9.82
N TYR A 198 11.50 -8.76 -9.47
CA TYR A 198 10.79 -9.98 -9.11
C TYR A 198 10.81 -11.00 -10.26
N ASN A 199 11.34 -12.18 -10.00
CA ASN A 199 11.44 -13.28 -10.97
C ASN A 199 11.34 -14.64 -10.29
N PRO A 200 10.15 -15.08 -9.85
CA PRO A 200 9.99 -16.32 -9.09
C PRO A 200 10.26 -17.60 -9.91
N MET A 201 10.41 -17.46 -11.23
CA MET A 201 10.65 -18.56 -12.16
C MET A 201 12.10 -18.55 -12.65
N GLY A 202 13.03 -19.01 -11.84
CA GLY A 202 14.45 -19.07 -12.19
C GLY A 202 15.34 -18.69 -11.01
N ASN A 203 16.62 -18.40 -11.29
CA ASN A 203 17.53 -17.91 -10.26
C ASN A 203 17.09 -16.52 -9.80
N PRO A 204 16.80 -16.31 -8.51
CA PRO A 204 16.38 -15.02 -8.02
C PRO A 204 17.43 -13.95 -8.29
N THR A 205 17.02 -12.85 -8.93
CA THR A 205 17.84 -11.64 -9.10
C THR A 205 17.39 -10.54 -8.13
N TYR A 206 16.70 -10.91 -7.08
CA TYR A 206 16.17 -10.01 -6.08
C TYR A 206 16.52 -10.47 -4.68
N THR A 207 16.49 -9.53 -3.74
CA THR A 207 16.49 -9.80 -2.31
C THR A 207 15.17 -9.37 -1.70
N GLN A 208 14.67 -10.16 -0.75
CA GLN A 208 13.44 -9.84 -0.03
C GLN A 208 13.68 -9.98 1.46
N THR A 209 13.52 -8.87 2.19
CA THR A 209 13.63 -8.83 3.65
C THR A 209 12.26 -8.48 4.23
N TYR A 210 11.64 -9.44 4.89
CA TYR A 210 10.36 -9.23 5.56
C TYR A 210 10.52 -8.35 6.78
N SER A 211 9.49 -7.56 7.07
CA SER A 211 9.43 -6.81 8.32
C SER A 211 9.22 -7.77 9.48
N ASP A 212 10.08 -7.68 10.49
CA ASP A 212 10.01 -8.42 11.75
C ASP A 212 9.46 -7.57 12.90
N GLY A 213 8.95 -6.40 12.60
CA GLY A 213 8.46 -5.47 13.60
C GLY A 213 7.39 -4.51 13.11
N ILE A 214 6.72 -3.88 14.06
CA ILE A 214 5.82 -2.77 13.83
C ILE A 214 6.62 -1.48 13.97
N ARG A 215 6.74 -0.71 12.90
CA ARG A 215 7.39 0.61 12.91
C ARG A 215 6.42 1.64 13.42
N LYS A 216 6.86 2.42 14.37
CA LYS A 216 6.07 3.42 15.07
C LYS A 216 6.79 4.77 15.00
N PHE A 217 6.09 5.82 14.60
CA PHE A 217 6.64 7.18 14.45
C PHE A 217 5.54 8.23 14.46
N ASN A 218 5.96 9.50 14.67
CA ASN A 218 5.10 10.65 14.53
C ASN A 218 5.49 11.43 13.27
N ILE A 219 4.50 11.95 12.53
CA ILE A 219 4.73 12.81 11.36
C ILE A 219 4.43 14.25 11.76
N LEU A 220 5.37 15.16 11.44
CA LEU A 220 5.17 16.61 11.48
C LEU A 220 5.07 17.12 10.04
N ASN A 221 3.90 17.62 9.68
CA ASN A 221 3.61 18.18 8.37
C ASN A 221 3.08 19.61 8.54
N ALA A 222 3.98 20.59 8.56
CA ALA A 222 3.65 21.99 8.83
C ALA A 222 4.29 22.93 7.78
N GLY A 223 3.48 23.84 7.24
CA GLY A 223 3.92 24.76 6.18
C GLY A 223 4.53 24.00 5.00
N THR A 224 5.78 24.28 4.68
CA THR A 224 6.54 23.60 3.61
C THR A 224 7.31 22.36 4.08
N GLN A 225 7.35 22.12 5.39
CA GLN A 225 8.15 21.06 5.98
C GLN A 225 7.36 19.76 6.14
N LEU A 226 8.03 18.64 5.87
CA LEU A 226 7.65 17.29 6.24
C LEU A 226 8.82 16.67 6.98
N THR A 227 8.59 16.21 8.22
CA THR A 227 9.57 15.51 9.02
C THR A 227 8.90 14.40 9.84
N TYR A 228 9.69 13.55 10.47
CA TYR A 228 9.18 12.57 11.42
C TYR A 228 10.03 12.54 12.68
N SER A 229 9.48 11.98 13.76
CA SER A 229 10.15 11.85 15.06
C SER A 229 9.68 10.61 15.80
N ASN A 230 10.31 10.32 16.94
CA ASN A 230 9.94 9.21 17.83
C ASN A 230 9.89 7.84 17.12
N TYR A 231 10.77 7.64 16.14
CA TYR A 231 10.83 6.39 15.42
C TYR A 231 11.31 5.26 16.33
N THR A 232 10.51 4.21 16.43
CA THR A 232 10.86 2.99 17.16
C THR A 232 10.30 1.78 16.41
N VAL A 233 10.87 0.60 16.66
CA VAL A 233 10.38 -0.66 16.13
C VAL A 233 9.97 -1.54 17.30
N ILE A 234 8.71 -1.97 17.31
CA ILE A 234 8.20 -2.94 18.27
C ILE A 234 8.38 -4.33 17.64
N THR A 235 9.16 -5.17 18.30
CA THR A 235 9.38 -6.56 17.88
C THR A 235 8.76 -7.51 18.92
N ASP A 236 8.16 -8.59 18.42
CA ASP A 236 7.64 -9.68 19.27
C ASP A 236 7.89 -11.00 18.55
N GLN A 237 8.78 -11.81 19.11
CA GLN A 237 9.16 -13.10 18.51
C GLN A 237 8.02 -14.13 18.47
N VAL A 238 6.96 -13.93 19.26
CA VAL A 238 5.82 -14.84 19.29
C VAL A 238 4.77 -14.50 18.23
N HIS A 239 4.53 -13.20 17.98
CA HIS A 239 3.42 -12.72 17.15
C HIS A 239 3.85 -12.16 15.80
N LEU A 240 5.13 -11.77 15.62
CA LEU A 240 5.65 -11.26 14.38
C LEU A 240 6.15 -12.40 13.49
N HIS A 241 5.21 -13.13 12.92
CA HIS A 241 5.53 -14.21 12.00
C HIS A 241 5.59 -13.68 10.57
N ARG A 242 6.61 -14.14 9.87
CA ARG A 242 6.68 -14.05 8.43
C ARG A 242 5.52 -14.81 7.80
N ARG A 243 4.81 -14.19 6.89
CA ARG A 243 3.79 -14.81 6.05
C ARG A 243 4.13 -14.70 4.58
#